data_345dce575c99a29c56fad9eb355cefcb
#
_entry.id   345dce575c99a29c56fad9eb355cefcb
#
_cell.length_a   1.000
_cell.length_b   1.000
_cell.length_c   1.000
_cell.angle_alpha   90.00
_cell.angle_beta   90.00
_cell.angle_gamma   90.00
#
_symmetry.space_group_name_H-M   'P 1'
#
loop_
_entity.id
_entity.type
_entity.pdbx_description
1 polymer ?
#
loop_
_entity_poly.entity_id
_entity_poly.type
_entity_poly.pdbx_seq_one_letter_code
_entity_poly.pdbx_strand_id
1 'polypeptide(L)'
;MRLSSGEVLQREYESRVNRVIDYVHRNYGENLNVSNLAGIACISKYHFQRIFQSVVGETVGDFIRRVRAHRAMSRLTVDLN
;
A
#
# COMPACT_ATOMS: atom_id res chain seq x y z
N MET A 1 -13.08 26.55 -2.70
CA MET A 1 -13.22 25.93 -4.03
C MET A 1 -13.75 24.51 -3.87
N ARG A 2 -14.81 24.19 -4.57
CA ARG A 2 -15.40 22.85 -4.45
C ARG A 2 -14.72 21.87 -5.39
N LEU A 3 -14.43 20.68 -4.87
CA LEU A 3 -13.93 19.58 -5.70
C LEU A 3 -15.09 18.98 -6.50
N SER A 4 -14.79 18.50 -7.70
CA SER A 4 -15.75 17.72 -8.48
C SER A 4 -16.01 16.38 -7.78
N SER A 5 -17.10 15.70 -8.15
CA SER A 5 -17.39 14.37 -7.60
C SER A 5 -16.25 13.40 -7.89
N GLY A 6 -15.66 13.45 -9.08
CA GLY A 6 -14.54 12.60 -9.45
C GLY A 6 -13.30 12.88 -8.62
N GLU A 7 -13.02 14.14 -8.32
CA GLU A 7 -11.87 14.52 -7.50
C GLU A 7 -12.05 14.07 -6.05
N VAL A 8 -13.25 14.18 -5.50
CA VAL A 8 -13.54 13.71 -4.15
C VAL A 8 -13.34 12.21 -4.07
N LEU A 9 -13.85 11.45 -5.04
CA LEU A 9 -13.71 10.01 -5.08
C LEU A 9 -12.24 9.58 -5.21
N GLN A 10 -11.47 10.27 -6.06
CA GLN A 10 -10.05 10.00 -6.25
C GLN A 10 -9.29 10.21 -4.94
N ARG A 11 -9.54 11.30 -4.22
CA ARG A 11 -8.89 11.57 -2.95
C ARG A 11 -9.27 10.55 -1.88
N GLU A 12 -10.50 10.08 -1.90
CA GLU A 12 -10.94 9.04 -0.96
C GLU A 12 -10.20 7.74 -1.20
N TYR A 13 -10.04 7.33 -2.46
CA TYR A 13 -9.29 6.12 -2.80
C TYR A 13 -7.82 6.26 -2.44
N GLU A 14 -7.23 7.42 -2.70
CA GLU A 14 -5.83 7.68 -2.32
C GLU A 14 -5.64 7.58 -0.80
N SER A 15 -6.59 8.12 -0.04
CA SER A 15 -6.55 8.03 1.42
C SER A 15 -6.61 6.58 1.89
N ARG A 16 -7.47 5.77 1.28
CA ARG A 16 -7.59 4.34 1.62
C ARG A 16 -6.34 3.56 1.25
N VAL A 17 -5.75 3.86 0.10
CA VAL A 17 -4.49 3.24 -0.32
C VAL A 17 -3.37 3.64 0.64
N ASN A 18 -3.31 4.90 1.06
CA ASN A 18 -2.31 5.37 2.00
C ASN A 18 -2.38 4.65 3.34
N ARG A 19 -3.58 4.29 3.81
CA ARG A 19 -3.72 3.45 5.01
C ARG A 19 -3.05 2.09 4.84
N VAL A 20 -3.20 1.50 3.68
CA VAL A 20 -2.58 0.21 3.37
C VAL A 20 -1.06 0.36 3.31
N ILE A 21 -0.57 1.41 2.67
CA ILE A 21 0.87 1.69 2.59
C ILE A 21 1.45 1.80 4.00
N ASP A 22 0.83 2.57 4.87
CA ASP A 22 1.27 2.72 6.26
C ASP A 22 1.23 1.39 7.00
N TYR A 23 0.18 0.61 6.80
CA TYR A 23 0.06 -0.70 7.43
C TYR A 23 1.19 -1.63 7.00
N VAL A 24 1.51 -1.66 5.71
CA VAL A 24 2.59 -2.50 5.20
C VAL A 24 3.94 -2.07 5.81
N HIS A 25 4.21 -0.78 5.90
CA HIS A 25 5.44 -0.28 6.50
C HIS A 25 5.57 -0.67 7.98
N ARG A 26 4.47 -0.71 8.70
CA ARG A 26 4.47 -1.07 10.13
C ARG A 26 4.50 -2.58 10.35
N ASN A 27 4.02 -3.37 9.39
CA ASN A 27 3.81 -4.81 9.56
C ASN A 27 4.46 -5.64 8.46
N TYR A 28 5.54 -5.15 7.87
CA TYR A 28 6.18 -5.80 6.72
C TYR A 28 6.70 -7.20 7.04
N GLY A 29 6.97 -7.50 8.30
CA GLY A 29 7.42 -8.83 8.73
C GLY A 29 6.31 -9.83 8.95
N GLU A 30 5.06 -9.42 8.88
CA GLU A 30 3.91 -10.29 9.08
C GLU A 30 3.46 -10.93 7.78
N ASN A 31 2.54 -11.91 7.90
CA ASN A 31 1.97 -12.56 6.74
C ASN A 31 0.91 -11.66 6.11
N LEU A 32 1.33 -10.87 5.13
CA LEU A 32 0.47 -9.92 4.44
C LEU A 32 -0.16 -10.58 3.23
N ASN A 33 -1.49 -10.46 3.09
CA ASN A 33 -2.19 -10.94 1.90
C ASN A 33 -3.15 -9.88 1.38
N VAL A 34 -3.50 -9.99 0.10
CA VAL A 34 -4.30 -8.97 -0.59
C VAL A 34 -5.68 -8.83 0.04
N SER A 35 -6.29 -9.93 0.48
CA SER A 35 -7.62 -9.90 1.09
C SER A 35 -7.64 -9.07 2.37
N ASN A 36 -6.64 -9.25 3.24
CA ASN A 36 -6.54 -8.46 4.46
C ASN A 36 -6.30 -6.98 4.17
N LEU A 37 -5.44 -6.69 3.21
CA LEU A 37 -5.13 -5.30 2.85
C LEU A 37 -6.33 -4.62 2.21
N ALA A 38 -7.08 -5.33 1.38
CA ALA A 38 -8.32 -4.80 0.80
C ALA A 38 -9.34 -4.49 1.91
N GLY A 39 -9.40 -5.33 2.93
CA GLY A 39 -10.25 -5.08 4.10
C GLY A 39 -9.88 -3.81 4.84
N ILE A 40 -8.59 -3.53 4.98
CA ILE A 40 -8.09 -2.29 5.59
C ILE A 40 -8.52 -1.07 4.77
N ALA A 41 -8.48 -1.20 3.45
CA ALA A 41 -8.92 -0.14 2.53
C ALA A 41 -10.45 -0.03 2.42
N CYS A 42 -11.18 -1.00 2.96
CA CYS A 42 -12.64 -1.09 2.85
C CYS A 42 -13.11 -1.15 1.39
N ILE A 43 -12.38 -1.91 0.57
CA ILE A 43 -12.65 -2.08 -0.85
C ILE A 43 -12.61 -3.59 -1.16
N SER A 44 -13.36 -4.05 -2.16
CA SER A 44 -13.29 -5.45 -2.57
C SER A 44 -11.87 -5.78 -3.06
N LYS A 45 -11.48 -7.05 -2.90
CA LYS A 45 -10.15 -7.51 -3.29
C LYS A 45 -9.80 -7.16 -4.73
N TYR A 46 -10.72 -7.45 -5.66
CA TYR A 46 -10.51 -7.18 -7.09
C TYR A 46 -10.34 -5.68 -7.35
N HIS A 47 -11.24 -4.87 -6.81
CA HIS A 47 -11.22 -3.42 -6.99
C HIS A 47 -9.98 -2.81 -6.34
N PHE A 48 -9.62 -3.32 -5.16
CA PHE A 48 -8.43 -2.85 -4.43
C PHE A 48 -7.15 -3.03 -5.25
N GLN A 49 -6.97 -4.20 -5.88
CA GLN A 49 -5.77 -4.46 -6.68
C GLN A 49 -5.65 -3.46 -7.84
N ARG A 50 -6.75 -3.15 -8.49
CA ARG A 50 -6.75 -2.19 -9.60
C ARG A 50 -6.47 -0.77 -9.12
N ILE A 51 -7.13 -0.37 -8.04
CA ILE A 51 -6.94 0.98 -7.47
C ILE A 51 -5.51 1.15 -6.97
N PHE A 52 -4.98 0.16 -6.26
CA PHE A 52 -3.63 0.22 -5.73
C PHE A 52 -2.62 0.42 -6.87
N GLN A 53 -2.71 -0.38 -7.91
CA GLN A 53 -1.80 -0.26 -9.05
C GLN A 53 -1.93 1.08 -9.76
N SER A 54 -3.15 1.60 -9.86
CA SER A 54 -3.38 2.91 -10.47
C SER A 54 -2.78 4.05 -9.65
N VAL A 55 -2.88 3.99 -8.32
CA VAL A 55 -2.40 5.04 -7.43
C VAL A 55 -0.89 4.95 -7.22
N VAL A 56 -0.39 3.74 -6.97
CA VAL A 56 1.01 3.52 -6.56
C VAL A 56 1.93 3.27 -7.75
N GLY A 57 1.41 2.73 -8.85
CA GLY A 57 2.20 2.45 -10.04
C GLY A 57 2.84 1.06 -10.06
N GLU A 58 2.59 0.24 -9.04
CA GLU A 58 3.05 -1.15 -9.01
C GLU A 58 2.01 -2.03 -8.35
N THR A 59 2.12 -3.35 -8.53
CA THR A 59 1.19 -4.27 -7.89
C THR A 59 1.42 -4.31 -6.38
N VAL A 60 0.39 -4.75 -5.64
CA VAL A 60 0.48 -4.92 -4.19
C VAL A 60 1.65 -5.86 -3.83
N GLY A 61 1.78 -6.97 -4.55
CA GLY A 61 2.85 -7.94 -4.29
C GLY A 61 4.23 -7.35 -4.52
N ASP A 62 4.41 -6.61 -5.60
CA ASP A 62 5.69 -5.96 -5.91
C ASP A 62 6.03 -4.91 -4.85
N PHE A 63 5.04 -4.15 -4.42
CA PHE A 63 5.23 -3.16 -3.37
C PHE A 63 5.70 -3.80 -2.07
N ILE A 64 5.05 -4.88 -1.64
CA ILE A 64 5.43 -5.59 -0.40
C ILE A 64 6.86 -6.12 -0.52
N ARG A 65 7.20 -6.74 -1.66
CA ARG A 65 8.55 -7.25 -1.88
C ARG A 65 9.58 -6.14 -1.81
N ARG A 66 9.28 -4.99 -2.40
CA ARG A 66 10.18 -3.84 -2.40
C ARG A 66 10.39 -3.29 -0.99
N VAL A 67 9.32 -3.17 -0.21
CA VAL A 67 9.42 -2.70 1.17
C VAL A 67 10.28 -3.66 2.01
N ARG A 68 10.05 -4.96 1.88
CA ARG A 68 10.82 -5.98 2.60
C ARG A 68 12.30 -5.96 2.22
N ALA A 69 12.59 -5.83 0.92
CA ALA A 69 13.97 -5.76 0.45
C ALA A 69 14.66 -4.50 0.96
N HIS A 70 13.98 -3.36 0.91
CA HIS A 70 14.53 -2.10 1.39
C HIS A 70 14.84 -2.15 2.89
N ARG A 71 13.92 -2.72 3.67
CA ARG A 71 14.12 -2.84 5.13
C ARG A 71 15.27 -3.78 5.46
N ALA A 72 15.40 -4.88 4.73
CA ALA A 72 16.51 -5.82 4.91
C ALA A 72 17.85 -5.16 4.61
N MET A 73 17.94 -4.39 3.53
CA MET A 73 19.15 -3.67 3.16
C MET A 73 19.51 -2.60 4.18
N SER A 74 18.54 -1.88 4.71
CA SER A 74 18.76 -0.87 5.74
C SER A 74 19.34 -1.50 7.00
N ARG A 75 18.84 -2.68 7.38
CA ARG A 75 19.37 -3.41 8.54
C ARG A 75 20.82 -3.85 8.33
N LEU A 76 21.12 -4.37 7.14
CA LEU A 76 22.48 -4.78 6.79
C LEU A 76 23.45 -3.60 6.83
N THR A 77 23.03 -2.44 6.33
CA THR A 77 23.86 -1.24 6.34
C THR A 77 24.16 -0.81 7.78
N VAL A 78 23.18 -0.88 8.68
CA VAL A 78 23.37 -0.55 10.08
C VAL A 78 24.31 -1.55 10.76
N ASP A 79 24.17 -2.83 10.47
CA ASP A 79 24.99 -3.88 11.06
C ASP A 79 26.45 -3.82 10.61
N LEU A 80 26.72 -3.26 9.44
CA LEU A 80 28.08 -3.12 8.93
C LEU A 80 28.84 -1.96 9.54
N ASN A 81 28.16 -1.07 10.21
CA ASN A 81 28.78 0.05 10.93
C ASN A 81 29.08 -0.34 12.37
#